data_5a37b72b6d2bc5d1ba9d1c4946b1c3dc
#
_entry.id   5a37b72b6d2bc5d1ba9d1c4946b1c3dc
#
_cell.length_a   1.000
_cell.length_b   1.000
_cell.length_c   1.000
_cell.angle_alpha   90.00
_cell.angle_beta   90.00
_cell.angle_gamma   90.00
#
_symmetry.space_group_name_H-M   'P 1'
#
loop_
_entity.id
_entity.type
_entity.pdbx_description
1 polymer ?
#
loop_
_entity_poly.entity_id
_entity_poly.type
_entity_poly.pdbx_seq_one_letter_code
_entity_poly.pdbx_strand_id
1 'polypeptide(L)'
;SLGDAGIAEKVLLKELGATSSELRQKIARYKILSYDPPDFIKPISPEVKALFTTLQETEFQIKESGHPELPDSLKDKVIELGDRSYKIGLGGLHSIDCAGMFSADDENMIIDVDVTSYYPAIITQTGWYPPQTGPEFNAVYQSIVDRRVEAKNAGRKADSDSLKIIVNSTYGKTGSQYSALYAPNLTVGITLTGQLALLMLIEKFESEGLGVISAN
;
A
#
# COMPACT_ATOMS: atom_id res chain seq x y z
N SER A 1 -15.74 -23.19 0.54
CA SER A 1 -16.30 -21.88 0.12
C SER A 1 -15.17 -20.90 -0.14
N LEU A 2 -15.31 -20.07 -1.16
CA LEU A 2 -14.39 -18.98 -1.41
C LEU A 2 -14.69 -17.86 -0.41
N GLY A 3 -13.67 -17.38 0.32
CA GLY A 3 -13.78 -16.13 1.07
C GLY A 3 -13.86 -14.92 0.13
N ASP A 4 -14.20 -13.75 0.68
CA ASP A 4 -14.41 -12.50 -0.07
C ASP A 4 -13.26 -12.16 -1.03
N ALA A 5 -12.02 -12.34 -0.59
CA ALA A 5 -10.84 -12.11 -1.43
C ALA A 5 -10.74 -13.08 -2.62
N GLY A 6 -11.26 -14.30 -2.49
CA GLY A 6 -11.34 -15.27 -3.59
C GLY A 6 -12.43 -14.92 -4.59
N ILE A 7 -13.54 -14.36 -4.13
CA ILE A 7 -14.62 -13.85 -4.99
C ILE A 7 -14.10 -12.61 -5.74
N ALA A 8 -13.45 -11.69 -5.05
CA ALA A 8 -12.87 -10.49 -5.64
C ALA A 8 -11.89 -10.81 -6.77
N GLU A 9 -10.97 -11.77 -6.55
CA GLU A 9 -10.05 -12.24 -7.60
C GLU A 9 -10.80 -12.76 -8.83
N LYS A 10 -11.84 -13.58 -8.64
CA LYS A 10 -12.64 -14.10 -9.76
C LYS A 10 -13.37 -13.02 -10.54
N VAL A 11 -13.91 -12.01 -9.87
CA VAL A 11 -14.56 -10.87 -10.54
C VAL A 11 -13.55 -10.11 -11.40
N LEU A 12 -12.38 -9.79 -10.83
CA LEU A 12 -11.32 -9.10 -11.56
C LEU A 12 -10.85 -9.91 -12.78
N LEU A 13 -10.62 -11.20 -12.63
CA LEU A 13 -10.21 -12.07 -13.72
C LEU A 13 -11.26 -12.15 -14.83
N LYS A 14 -12.54 -12.17 -14.48
CA LYS A 14 -13.64 -12.14 -15.45
C LYS A 14 -13.65 -10.83 -16.25
N GLU A 15 -13.46 -9.71 -15.59
CA GLU A 15 -13.37 -8.39 -16.24
C GLU A 15 -12.13 -8.29 -17.16
N LEU A 16 -11.02 -8.97 -16.79
CA LEU A 16 -9.81 -9.09 -17.60
C LEU A 16 -9.95 -10.07 -18.77
N GLY A 17 -11.04 -10.86 -18.83
CA GLY A 17 -11.18 -11.92 -19.82
C GLY A 17 -10.16 -13.05 -19.66
N ALA A 18 -9.60 -13.26 -18.47
CA ALA A 18 -8.53 -14.20 -18.16
C ALA A 18 -8.98 -15.28 -17.18
N THR A 19 -8.33 -16.43 -17.21
CA THR A 19 -8.52 -17.51 -16.25
C THR A 19 -7.38 -17.59 -15.24
N SER A 20 -7.66 -18.08 -14.04
CA SER A 20 -6.62 -18.31 -13.04
C SER A 20 -5.53 -19.26 -13.54
N SER A 21 -5.89 -20.28 -14.33
CA SER A 21 -4.93 -21.25 -14.86
C SER A 21 -3.94 -20.62 -15.81
N GLU A 22 -4.43 -19.81 -16.76
CA GLU A 22 -3.59 -19.11 -17.74
C GLU A 22 -2.62 -18.15 -17.06
N LEU A 23 -3.11 -17.32 -16.12
CA LEU A 23 -2.26 -16.36 -15.46
C LEU A 23 -1.20 -17.03 -14.58
N ARG A 24 -1.56 -18.08 -13.83
CA ARG A 24 -0.61 -18.80 -12.99
C ARG A 24 0.56 -19.40 -13.77
N GLN A 25 0.36 -19.81 -15.01
CA GLN A 25 1.43 -20.32 -15.87
C GLN A 25 2.43 -19.23 -16.28
N LYS A 26 2.01 -17.97 -16.26
CA LYS A 26 2.83 -16.81 -16.62
C LYS A 26 3.52 -16.15 -15.41
N ILE A 27 3.23 -16.59 -14.19
CA ILE A 27 3.85 -16.01 -12.99
C ILE A 27 5.35 -16.26 -12.99
N ALA A 28 6.12 -15.19 -12.86
CA ALA A 28 7.57 -15.26 -12.73
C ALA A 28 7.99 -15.90 -11.40
N ARG A 29 9.17 -16.54 -11.38
CA ARG A 29 9.77 -17.03 -10.15
C ARG A 29 10.57 -15.90 -9.51
N TYR A 30 10.07 -15.41 -8.39
CA TYR A 30 10.73 -14.38 -7.61
C TYR A 30 11.67 -15.01 -6.58
N LYS A 31 12.90 -14.51 -6.48
CA LYS A 31 13.87 -14.87 -5.43
C LYS A 31 14.31 -13.64 -4.66
N ILE A 32 14.56 -12.56 -5.37
CA ILE A 32 15.02 -11.27 -4.86
C ILE A 32 14.18 -10.19 -5.53
N LEU A 33 13.83 -9.17 -4.76
CA LEU A 33 13.12 -7.98 -5.24
C LEU A 33 13.90 -6.74 -4.89
N SER A 34 13.85 -5.74 -5.76
CA SER A 34 14.29 -4.38 -5.52
C SER A 34 13.08 -3.45 -5.47
N TYR A 35 13.20 -2.35 -4.75
CA TYR A 35 12.21 -1.29 -4.73
C TYR A 35 12.65 -0.13 -5.60
N ASP A 36 11.82 0.20 -6.58
CA ASP A 36 11.99 1.37 -7.43
C ASP A 36 10.87 2.37 -7.11
N PRO A 37 11.18 3.45 -6.36
CA PRO A 37 10.18 4.41 -5.91
C PRO A 37 9.63 5.23 -7.07
N PRO A 38 8.32 5.57 -7.05
CA PRO A 38 7.75 6.48 -8.04
C PRO A 38 8.31 7.89 -7.94
N ASP A 39 8.33 8.63 -9.05
CA ASP A 39 8.89 9.98 -9.16
C ASP A 39 8.25 11.01 -8.22
N PHE A 40 7.04 10.77 -7.74
CA PHE A 40 6.37 11.65 -6.79
C PHE A 40 6.87 11.50 -5.35
N ILE A 41 7.62 10.45 -5.03
CA ILE A 41 8.24 10.27 -3.70
C ILE A 41 9.48 11.15 -3.62
N LYS A 42 9.36 12.28 -2.92
CA LYS A 42 10.40 13.31 -2.79
C LYS A 42 10.49 13.76 -1.32
N PRO A 43 11.08 12.95 -0.44
CA PRO A 43 11.22 13.30 0.97
C PRO A 43 12.08 14.56 1.14
N ILE A 44 11.83 15.31 2.21
CA ILE A 44 12.46 16.59 2.49
C ILE A 44 13.51 16.46 3.60
N SER A 45 13.14 15.80 4.72
CA SER A 45 14.01 15.64 5.88
C SER A 45 15.22 14.74 5.61
N PRO A 46 16.36 14.96 6.28
CA PRO A 46 17.52 14.07 6.17
C PRO A 46 17.21 12.62 6.54
N GLU A 47 16.36 12.41 7.55
CA GLU A 47 15.98 11.11 8.09
C GLU A 47 15.20 10.28 7.05
N VAL A 48 14.19 10.87 6.42
CA VAL A 48 13.40 10.19 5.39
C VAL A 48 14.19 10.04 4.09
N LYS A 49 15.06 11.00 3.73
CA LYS A 49 16.00 10.84 2.60
C LYS A 49 16.95 9.66 2.82
N ALA A 50 17.49 9.52 4.02
CA ALA A 50 18.36 8.41 4.35
C ALA A 50 17.62 7.06 4.28
N LEU A 51 16.38 7.00 4.76
CA LEU A 51 15.51 5.84 4.59
C LEU A 51 15.26 5.55 3.11
N PHE A 52 14.88 6.56 2.35
CA PHE A 52 14.59 6.45 0.91
C PHE A 52 15.77 5.84 0.15
N THR A 53 16.99 6.34 0.37
CA THR A 53 18.22 5.79 -0.22
C THR A 53 18.45 4.34 0.22
N THR A 54 18.30 4.05 1.51
CA THR A 54 18.42 2.68 2.03
C THR A 54 17.45 1.73 1.33
N LEU A 55 16.19 2.14 1.11
CA LEU A 55 15.18 1.30 0.46
C LEU A 55 15.48 1.03 -1.00
N GLN A 56 16.05 2.01 -1.74
CA GLN A 56 16.46 1.84 -3.13
C GLN A 56 17.64 0.85 -3.27
N GLU A 57 18.53 0.81 -2.28
CA GLU A 57 19.70 -0.07 -2.26
C GLU A 57 19.38 -1.46 -1.66
N THR A 58 18.20 -1.63 -1.10
CA THR A 58 17.83 -2.87 -0.40
C THR A 58 17.31 -3.94 -1.34
N GLU A 59 17.86 -5.14 -1.21
CA GLU A 59 17.33 -6.37 -1.81
C GLU A 59 16.45 -7.11 -0.80
N PHE A 60 15.22 -7.42 -1.20
CA PHE A 60 14.26 -8.18 -0.41
C PHE A 60 14.24 -9.63 -0.87
N GLN A 61 14.62 -10.56 0.01
CA GLN A 61 14.57 -11.99 -0.26
C GLN A 61 13.13 -12.49 -0.23
N ILE A 62 12.79 -13.44 -1.09
CA ILE A 62 11.50 -14.14 -1.08
C ILE A 62 11.67 -15.48 -0.38
N LYS A 63 10.91 -15.68 0.69
CA LYS A 63 10.84 -16.95 1.43
C LYS A 63 10.19 -18.06 0.58
N GLU A 64 10.40 -19.30 0.97
CA GLU A 64 9.71 -20.46 0.35
C GLU A 64 8.19 -20.31 0.38
N SER A 65 7.66 -19.62 1.38
CA SER A 65 6.23 -19.28 1.49
C SER A 65 5.75 -18.24 0.46
N GLY A 66 6.64 -17.73 -0.40
CA GLY A 66 6.32 -16.70 -1.39
C GLY A 66 6.20 -15.27 -0.82
N HIS A 67 6.45 -15.08 0.49
CA HIS A 67 6.40 -13.76 1.09
C HIS A 67 7.78 -13.10 1.10
N PRO A 68 7.87 -11.78 0.83
CA PRO A 68 9.11 -11.04 1.00
C PRO A 68 9.54 -11.03 2.48
N GLU A 69 10.85 -10.97 2.71
CA GLU A 69 11.45 -10.83 4.03
C GLU A 69 11.97 -9.41 4.22
N LEU A 70 11.68 -8.82 5.39
CA LEU A 70 12.28 -7.55 5.77
C LEU A 70 13.74 -7.82 6.17
N PRO A 71 14.73 -7.20 5.49
CA PRO A 71 16.14 -7.36 5.85
C PRO A 71 16.44 -6.85 7.26
N ASP A 72 17.46 -7.43 7.90
CA ASP A 72 17.87 -7.03 9.25
C ASP A 72 18.25 -5.55 9.34
N SER A 73 18.82 -4.98 8.29
CA SER A 73 19.14 -3.54 8.19
C SER A 73 17.92 -2.62 8.33
N LEU A 74 16.71 -3.14 8.13
CA LEU A 74 15.46 -2.39 8.20
C LEU A 74 14.59 -2.76 9.40
N LYS A 75 14.77 -3.95 9.99
CA LYS A 75 13.90 -4.47 11.08
C LYS A 75 13.83 -3.56 12.30
N ASP A 76 14.96 -2.96 12.67
CA ASP A 76 15.08 -2.12 13.86
C ASP A 76 15.32 -0.64 13.53
N LYS A 77 15.17 -0.28 12.24
CA LYS A 77 15.37 1.10 11.82
C LYS A 77 14.21 1.96 12.32
N VAL A 78 14.55 2.95 13.13
CA VAL A 78 13.65 3.97 13.65
C VAL A 78 13.87 5.25 12.88
N ILE A 79 12.80 5.93 12.51
CA ILE A 79 12.79 7.22 11.83
C ILE A 79 12.25 8.24 12.81
N GLU A 80 13.04 9.24 13.16
CA GLU A 80 12.64 10.33 14.03
C GLU A 80 12.13 11.49 13.17
N LEU A 81 10.88 11.93 13.42
CA LEU A 81 10.28 13.09 12.76
C LEU A 81 9.49 13.91 13.78
N GLY A 82 9.83 15.19 13.94
CA GLY A 82 9.28 16.00 15.01
C GLY A 82 9.56 15.35 16.37
N ASP A 83 8.53 15.27 17.19
CA ASP A 83 8.60 14.66 18.52
C ASP A 83 8.21 13.15 18.51
N ARG A 84 8.17 12.52 17.34
CA ARG A 84 7.70 11.14 17.17
C ARG A 84 8.69 10.26 16.45
N SER A 85 8.59 8.98 16.75
CA SER A 85 9.39 7.93 16.17
C SER A 85 8.52 6.98 15.36
N TYR A 86 9.01 6.49 14.22
CA TYR A 86 8.27 5.62 13.32
C TYR A 86 9.09 4.40 12.95
N LYS A 87 8.42 3.27 12.74
CA LYS A 87 9.00 2.06 12.16
C LYS A 87 8.33 1.72 10.84
N ILE A 88 9.14 1.31 9.88
CA ILE A 88 8.65 0.75 8.62
C ILE A 88 8.54 -0.77 8.72
N GLY A 89 7.74 -1.35 7.84
CA GLY A 89 7.58 -2.80 7.75
C GLY A 89 7.11 -3.25 6.38
N LEU A 90 6.85 -4.53 6.22
CA LEU A 90 6.21 -5.07 5.01
C LEU A 90 4.69 -5.01 5.07
N GLY A 91 4.12 -4.49 6.15
CA GLY A 91 2.69 -4.24 6.32
C GLY A 91 2.35 -2.77 6.18
N GLY A 92 2.80 -1.94 7.10
CA GLY A 92 2.53 -0.50 7.13
C GLY A 92 3.56 0.26 7.95
N LEU A 93 3.43 1.58 7.93
CA LEU A 93 4.13 2.46 8.86
C LEU A 93 3.48 2.33 10.24
N HIS A 94 4.28 2.37 11.29
CA HIS A 94 3.78 2.40 12.66
C HIS A 94 4.53 3.45 13.46
N SER A 95 3.80 4.38 14.07
CA SER A 95 4.38 5.24 15.10
C SER A 95 4.72 4.41 16.34
N ILE A 96 5.81 4.81 17.00
CA ILE A 96 6.20 4.26 18.29
C ILE A 96 5.59 5.18 19.34
N ASP A 97 4.35 4.89 19.73
CA ASP A 97 3.59 5.76 20.61
C ASP A 97 3.93 5.49 22.07
N CYS A 98 4.13 6.57 22.83
CA CYS A 98 4.17 6.50 24.29
C CYS A 98 2.73 6.55 24.83
N ALA A 99 2.47 5.80 25.88
CA ALA A 99 1.18 5.89 26.57
C ALA A 99 0.96 7.33 27.07
N GLY A 100 -0.16 7.92 26.67
CA GLY A 100 -0.50 9.30 26.98
C GLY A 100 -1.97 9.60 26.77
N MET A 101 -2.41 10.74 27.27
CA MET A 101 -3.74 11.28 27.03
C MET A 101 -3.60 12.63 26.33
N PHE A 102 -4.27 12.79 25.20
CA PHE A 102 -4.34 14.03 24.47
C PHE A 102 -5.78 14.52 24.52
N SER A 103 -5.99 15.79 24.83
CA SER A 103 -7.31 16.42 24.89
C SER A 103 -7.28 17.72 24.13
N ALA A 104 -8.33 17.99 23.39
CA ALA A 104 -8.57 19.30 22.81
C ALA A 104 -8.91 20.30 23.94
N ASP A 105 -8.54 21.56 23.75
CA ASP A 105 -8.86 22.68 24.62
C ASP A 105 -9.27 23.91 23.78
N ASP A 106 -9.33 25.08 24.40
CA ASP A 106 -9.73 26.31 23.70
C ASP A 106 -8.70 26.79 22.65
N GLU A 107 -7.45 26.35 22.73
CA GLU A 107 -6.36 26.74 21.84
C GLU A 107 -5.96 25.62 20.87
N ASN A 108 -6.25 24.34 21.20
CA ASN A 108 -5.79 23.19 20.46
C ASN A 108 -6.95 22.27 20.07
N MET A 109 -6.96 21.83 18.83
CA MET A 109 -7.89 20.79 18.36
C MET A 109 -7.14 19.51 17.97
N ILE A 110 -7.79 18.38 18.13
CA ILE A 110 -7.31 17.08 17.64
C ILE A 110 -8.10 16.74 16.37
N ILE A 111 -7.37 16.41 15.30
CA ILE A 111 -7.97 16.06 14.00
C ILE A 111 -7.51 14.65 13.65
N ASP A 112 -8.45 13.80 13.26
CA ASP A 112 -8.18 12.50 12.66
C ASP A 112 -8.29 12.62 11.13
N VAL A 113 -7.26 12.14 10.42
CA VAL A 113 -7.18 12.21 8.96
C VAL A 113 -6.99 10.81 8.39
N ASP A 114 -7.94 10.34 7.60
CA ASP A 114 -7.86 9.04 6.91
C ASP A 114 -7.73 9.21 5.40
N VAL A 115 -6.85 8.41 4.79
CA VAL A 115 -6.65 8.41 3.33
C VAL A 115 -7.61 7.44 2.67
N THR A 116 -8.54 7.97 1.91
CA THR A 116 -9.53 7.15 1.20
C THR A 116 -8.86 6.24 0.16
N SER A 117 -9.06 4.91 0.30
CA SER A 117 -8.60 3.92 -0.68
C SER A 117 -7.08 3.97 -0.95
N TYR A 118 -6.27 4.01 0.09
CA TYR A 118 -4.85 4.33 0.02
C TYR A 118 -4.06 3.45 -0.98
N TYR A 119 -4.03 2.14 -0.78
CA TYR A 119 -3.32 1.23 -1.70
C TYR A 119 -3.91 1.21 -3.11
N PRO A 120 -5.24 1.22 -3.30
CA PRO A 120 -5.82 1.42 -4.62
C PRO A 120 -5.37 2.70 -5.31
N ALA A 121 -5.28 3.81 -4.59
CA ALA A 121 -4.78 5.07 -5.14
C ALA A 121 -3.32 4.96 -5.60
N ILE A 122 -2.47 4.27 -4.84
CA ILE A 122 -1.07 4.02 -5.24
C ILE A 122 -1.03 3.20 -6.53
N ILE A 123 -1.81 2.11 -6.64
CA ILE A 123 -1.87 1.27 -7.84
C ILE A 123 -2.26 2.10 -9.07
N THR A 124 -3.31 2.91 -8.95
CA THR A 124 -3.81 3.71 -10.07
C THR A 124 -2.86 4.85 -10.45
N GLN A 125 -2.21 5.50 -9.47
CA GLN A 125 -1.28 6.60 -9.73
C GLN A 125 0.05 6.12 -10.33
N THR A 126 0.55 4.95 -9.91
CA THR A 126 1.78 4.38 -10.43
C THR A 126 1.58 3.65 -11.75
N GLY A 127 0.36 3.21 -12.04
CA GLY A 127 0.06 2.34 -13.16
C GLY A 127 0.68 0.94 -13.03
N TRP A 128 1.05 0.54 -11.82
CA TRP A 128 1.63 -0.78 -11.57
C TRP A 128 0.58 -1.88 -11.70
N TYR A 129 0.99 -3.02 -12.22
CA TYR A 129 0.12 -4.19 -12.43
C TYR A 129 0.90 -5.51 -12.26
N PRO A 130 0.22 -6.60 -11.92
CA PRO A 130 0.85 -7.92 -11.92
C PRO A 130 1.31 -8.29 -13.34
N PRO A 131 2.61 -8.57 -13.57
CA PRO A 131 3.14 -8.71 -14.94
C PRO A 131 2.40 -9.73 -15.81
N GLN A 132 1.89 -10.80 -15.21
CA GLN A 132 1.14 -11.86 -15.90
C GLN A 132 -0.21 -11.39 -16.45
N THR A 133 -0.78 -10.28 -15.96
CA THR A 133 -2.08 -9.76 -16.41
C THR A 133 -1.97 -8.84 -17.62
N GLY A 134 -0.78 -8.27 -17.86
CA GLY A 134 -0.59 -7.25 -18.89
C GLY A 134 -1.11 -5.86 -18.47
N PRO A 135 -0.84 -4.84 -19.29
CA PRO A 135 -1.22 -3.44 -19.00
C PRO A 135 -2.73 -3.20 -18.97
N GLU A 136 -3.53 -4.10 -19.55
CA GLU A 136 -4.98 -4.08 -19.54
C GLU A 136 -5.56 -4.09 -18.12
N PHE A 137 -4.79 -4.64 -17.16
CA PHE A 137 -5.12 -4.60 -15.75
C PHE A 137 -5.46 -3.19 -15.26
N ASN A 138 -4.68 -2.19 -15.67
CA ASN A 138 -4.85 -0.81 -15.19
C ASN A 138 -6.21 -0.24 -15.60
N ALA A 139 -6.65 -0.45 -16.84
CA ALA A 139 -7.95 0.02 -17.30
C ALA A 139 -9.11 -0.68 -16.58
N VAL A 140 -9.02 -1.99 -16.38
CA VAL A 140 -10.02 -2.77 -15.65
C VAL A 140 -10.06 -2.36 -14.17
N TYR A 141 -8.92 -2.24 -13.53
CA TYR A 141 -8.85 -1.86 -12.12
C TYR A 141 -9.39 -0.45 -11.89
N GLN A 142 -9.00 0.52 -12.73
CA GLN A 142 -9.51 1.89 -12.69
C GLN A 142 -11.03 1.93 -12.86
N SER A 143 -11.57 1.18 -13.82
CA SER A 143 -13.03 1.08 -14.02
C SER A 143 -13.76 0.60 -12.76
N ILE A 144 -13.19 -0.37 -12.03
CA ILE A 144 -13.79 -0.85 -10.77
C ILE A 144 -13.73 0.23 -9.68
N VAL A 145 -12.62 0.97 -9.60
CA VAL A 145 -12.46 2.11 -8.67
C VAL A 145 -13.50 3.19 -8.98
N ASP A 146 -13.66 3.57 -10.23
CA ASP A 146 -14.60 4.61 -10.67
C ASP A 146 -16.04 4.22 -10.37
N ARG A 147 -16.43 2.99 -10.68
CA ARG A 147 -17.76 2.43 -10.35
C ARG A 147 -18.02 2.45 -8.84
N ARG A 148 -17.00 2.19 -8.02
CA ARG A 148 -17.10 2.31 -6.56
C ARG A 148 -17.37 3.74 -6.13
N VAL A 149 -16.61 4.70 -6.66
CA VAL A 149 -16.79 6.14 -6.35
C VAL A 149 -18.18 6.61 -6.77
N GLU A 150 -18.62 6.24 -7.97
CA GLU A 150 -19.96 6.54 -8.47
C GLU A 150 -21.05 5.97 -7.55
N ALA A 151 -20.95 4.68 -7.18
CA ALA A 151 -21.90 4.04 -6.27
C ALA A 151 -21.95 4.73 -4.89
N LYS A 152 -20.79 5.13 -4.36
CA LYS A 152 -20.69 5.89 -3.11
C LYS A 152 -21.42 7.25 -3.22
N ASN A 153 -21.15 8.00 -4.28
CA ASN A 153 -21.74 9.31 -4.50
C ASN A 153 -23.26 9.24 -4.76
N ALA A 154 -23.71 8.16 -5.38
CA ALA A 154 -25.14 7.90 -5.61
C ALA A 154 -25.87 7.30 -4.40
N GLY A 155 -25.20 7.12 -3.25
CA GLY A 155 -25.79 6.53 -2.05
C GLY A 155 -26.07 5.02 -2.15
N ARG A 156 -25.58 4.33 -3.18
CA ARG A 156 -25.71 2.87 -3.36
C ARG A 156 -24.71 2.12 -2.48
N LYS A 157 -24.98 2.10 -1.19
CA LYS A 157 -24.06 1.59 -0.18
C LYS A 157 -23.63 0.13 -0.44
N ALA A 158 -24.58 -0.77 -0.72
CA ALA A 158 -24.29 -2.19 -0.94
C ALA A 158 -23.34 -2.41 -2.13
N ASP A 159 -23.54 -1.68 -3.22
CA ASP A 159 -22.66 -1.73 -4.41
C ASP A 159 -21.27 -1.19 -4.08
N SER A 160 -21.21 -0.03 -3.41
CA SER A 160 -19.95 0.58 -2.99
C SER A 160 -19.14 -0.32 -2.04
N ASP A 161 -19.80 -0.98 -1.07
CA ASP A 161 -19.15 -1.89 -0.12
C ASP A 161 -18.65 -3.15 -0.83
N SER A 162 -19.42 -3.72 -1.76
CA SER A 162 -19.00 -4.87 -2.57
C SER A 162 -17.79 -4.54 -3.45
N LEU A 163 -17.81 -3.40 -4.12
CA LEU A 163 -16.69 -2.93 -4.94
C LEU A 163 -15.46 -2.58 -4.09
N LYS A 164 -15.64 -2.06 -2.86
CA LYS A 164 -14.54 -1.83 -1.91
C LYS A 164 -13.81 -3.13 -1.58
N ILE A 165 -14.54 -4.23 -1.39
CA ILE A 165 -13.92 -5.55 -1.15
C ILE A 165 -13.05 -5.95 -2.34
N ILE A 166 -13.54 -5.79 -3.58
CA ILE A 166 -12.78 -6.16 -4.78
C ILE A 166 -11.50 -5.33 -4.89
N VAL A 167 -11.61 -4.02 -4.77
CA VAL A 167 -10.50 -3.08 -4.90
C VAL A 167 -9.41 -3.33 -3.85
N ASN A 168 -9.79 -3.48 -2.57
CA ASN A 168 -8.84 -3.70 -1.49
C ASN A 168 -8.23 -5.11 -1.52
N SER A 169 -9.04 -6.14 -1.86
CA SER A 169 -8.55 -7.52 -1.93
C SER A 169 -7.54 -7.71 -3.06
N THR A 170 -7.60 -6.92 -4.12
CA THR A 170 -6.64 -6.99 -5.22
C THR A 170 -5.21 -6.79 -4.73
N TYR A 171 -4.95 -5.77 -3.88
CA TYR A 171 -3.65 -5.60 -3.24
C TYR A 171 -3.24 -6.84 -2.43
N GLY A 172 -4.09 -7.33 -1.54
CA GLY A 172 -3.80 -8.51 -0.72
C GLY A 172 -3.51 -9.77 -1.55
N LYS A 173 -4.11 -9.88 -2.74
CA LYS A 173 -3.88 -10.99 -3.67
C LYS A 173 -2.52 -10.94 -4.35
N THR A 174 -1.92 -9.77 -4.51
CA THR A 174 -0.56 -9.68 -5.07
C THR A 174 0.51 -10.29 -4.15
N GLY A 175 0.27 -10.33 -2.84
CA GLY A 175 1.17 -10.95 -1.85
C GLY A 175 0.97 -12.46 -1.66
N SER A 176 -0.04 -13.08 -2.23
CA SER A 176 -0.35 -14.49 -2.03
C SER A 176 0.15 -15.38 -3.17
N GLN A 177 1.09 -16.28 -2.89
CA GLN A 177 1.61 -17.23 -3.90
C GLN A 177 0.55 -18.17 -4.51
N TYR A 178 -0.61 -18.29 -3.87
CA TYR A 178 -1.74 -19.08 -4.37
C TYR A 178 -2.69 -18.30 -5.28
N SER A 179 -2.46 -16.99 -5.42
CA SER A 179 -3.27 -16.13 -6.28
C SER A 179 -2.76 -16.12 -7.72
N ALA A 180 -3.67 -15.98 -8.66
CA ALA A 180 -3.33 -15.71 -10.06
C ALA A 180 -2.76 -14.29 -10.27
N LEU A 181 -2.94 -13.41 -9.26
CA LEU A 181 -2.42 -12.04 -9.25
C LEU A 181 -1.09 -11.93 -8.48
N TYR A 182 -0.47 -13.04 -8.09
CA TYR A 182 0.77 -13.03 -7.30
C TYR A 182 1.86 -12.22 -8.00
N ALA A 183 2.30 -11.17 -7.33
CA ALA A 183 3.32 -10.23 -7.78
C ALA A 183 3.96 -9.58 -6.53
N PRO A 184 4.87 -10.28 -5.82
CA PRO A 184 5.42 -9.80 -4.55
C PRO A 184 6.22 -8.50 -4.69
N ASN A 185 6.78 -8.21 -5.87
CA ASN A 185 7.38 -6.91 -6.19
C ASN A 185 6.35 -5.78 -6.11
N LEU A 186 5.13 -6.03 -6.58
CA LEU A 186 4.04 -5.07 -6.50
C LEU A 186 3.58 -4.87 -5.05
N THR A 187 3.49 -5.94 -4.27
CA THR A 187 3.16 -5.86 -2.83
C THR A 187 4.17 -4.99 -2.09
N VAL A 188 5.47 -5.25 -2.25
CA VAL A 188 6.54 -4.45 -1.63
C VAL A 188 6.50 -3.01 -2.12
N GLY A 189 6.38 -2.81 -3.44
CA GLY A 189 6.32 -1.48 -4.04
C GLY A 189 5.18 -0.63 -3.47
N ILE A 190 3.96 -1.15 -3.43
CA ILE A 190 2.79 -0.43 -2.90
C ILE A 190 2.97 -0.12 -1.42
N THR A 191 3.43 -1.10 -0.63
CA THR A 191 3.59 -0.95 0.81
C THR A 191 4.65 0.10 1.16
N LEU A 192 5.82 0.03 0.54
CA LEU A 192 6.90 0.99 0.81
C LEU A 192 6.57 2.39 0.27
N THR A 193 5.95 2.48 -0.90
CA THR A 193 5.46 3.77 -1.44
C THR A 193 4.45 4.41 -0.49
N GLY A 194 3.51 3.63 0.05
CA GLY A 194 2.54 4.11 1.04
C GLY A 194 3.22 4.64 2.30
N GLN A 195 4.17 3.92 2.85
CA GLN A 195 4.90 4.36 4.04
C GLN A 195 5.71 5.63 3.79
N LEU A 196 6.41 5.72 2.66
CA LEU A 196 7.14 6.93 2.29
C LEU A 196 6.21 8.12 2.06
N ALA A 197 5.08 7.93 1.40
CA ALA A 197 4.10 9.00 1.19
C ALA A 197 3.49 9.48 2.52
N LEU A 198 3.25 8.58 3.46
CA LEU A 198 2.78 8.95 4.81
C LEU A 198 3.87 9.71 5.59
N LEU A 199 5.14 9.29 5.52
CA LEU A 199 6.25 10.03 6.11
C LEU A 199 6.38 11.43 5.51
N MET A 200 6.23 11.58 4.19
CA MET A 200 6.22 12.90 3.53
C MET A 200 5.05 13.77 3.99
N LEU A 201 3.89 13.18 4.25
CA LEU A 201 2.75 13.92 4.81
C LEU A 201 3.04 14.41 6.24
N ILE A 202 3.67 13.56 7.06
CA ILE A 202 4.13 13.92 8.40
C ILE A 202 5.15 15.05 8.34
N GLU A 203 6.17 14.97 7.46
CA GLU A 203 7.13 16.07 7.21
C GLU A 203 6.41 17.38 6.91
N LYS A 204 5.36 17.30 6.07
CA LYS A 204 4.59 18.50 5.71
C LYS A 204 3.82 19.07 6.89
N PHE A 205 3.16 18.24 7.68
CA PHE A 205 2.47 18.67 8.89
C PHE A 205 3.41 19.35 9.87
N GLU A 206 4.53 18.69 10.19
CA GLU A 206 5.56 19.25 11.09
C GLU A 206 6.12 20.59 10.57
N SER A 207 6.34 20.72 9.25
CA SER A 207 6.82 21.97 8.65
C SER A 207 5.82 23.12 8.72
N GLU A 208 4.53 22.82 8.87
CA GLU A 208 3.45 23.82 9.07
C GLU A 208 3.11 24.05 10.54
N GLY A 209 3.88 23.43 11.46
CA GLY A 209 3.67 23.56 12.90
C GLY A 209 2.51 22.72 13.45
N LEU A 210 2.08 21.70 12.69
CA LEU A 210 1.05 20.75 13.12
C LEU A 210 1.72 19.52 13.70
N GLY A 211 1.66 19.35 15.02
CA GLY A 211 2.23 18.19 15.69
C GLY A 211 1.44 16.91 15.38
N VAL A 212 2.14 15.85 15.01
CA VAL A 212 1.53 14.53 14.75
C VAL A 212 1.52 13.71 16.05
N ILE A 213 0.35 13.25 16.48
CA ILE A 213 0.20 12.44 17.70
C ILE A 213 0.52 10.98 17.39
N SER A 214 -0.05 10.43 16.32
CA SER A 214 0.12 9.04 15.89
C SER A 214 -0.11 8.92 14.40
N ALA A 215 0.57 7.99 13.74
CA ALA A 215 0.34 7.64 12.34
C ALA A 215 0.60 6.15 12.08
N ASN A 216 -0.36 5.49 11.42
CA ASN A 216 -0.34 4.06 11.11
C ASN A 216 -0.87 3.77 9.69
#